data_f971e38dc7ff1d6fe529d50feb81108b
#
_entry.id   f971e38dc7ff1d6fe529d50feb81108b
#
_cell.length_a   1.000
_cell.length_b   1.000
_cell.length_c   1.000
_cell.angle_alpha   90.00
_cell.angle_beta   90.00
_cell.angle_gamma   90.00
#
_symmetry.space_group_name_H-M   'P 1'
#
loop_
_entity.id
_entity.type
_entity.pdbx_description
1 polymer ?
#
loop_
_entity_poly.entity_id
_entity_poly.type
_entity_poly.pdbx_seq_one_letter_code
_entity_poly.pdbx_strand_id
1 'polypeptide(L)'
;MISIDNLSKQYGSTTVVDRVSLDIERNSITVIVGTSGSGKSTLLRMINRLVEPSSGRVLIDGNDTAGEPAHLLRRRIGYAIQGNGLFPHRTVAENIATVPRLLGWDDTRLRARVLQLLTVFQLDPAEFAGKFPHQLSGGQQQRVGVARALAAEPAVLLMDEPFGALDPIIRAKAQDDLLDIQRRFATTIVLVTHDMDEAFRLGSRVAVMSRGRVLQYDRPAVLITRPADPFVSQMTGLADRAMRLLSLTTAGEAVIPGAAGGPVIAASASLRDALSELVWRGAESVAVVDADGAPLGRLTVAAILAHGRPG
;
A
#
# COMPACT_ATOMS: atom_id res chain seq x y z
N MET A 1 6.60 -11.74 -10.55
CA MET A 1 5.13 -11.85 -10.39
C MET A 1 4.39 -11.04 -11.44
N ILE A 2 4.51 -9.69 -11.48
CA ILE A 2 3.96 -8.89 -12.58
C ILE A 2 5.12 -8.27 -13.33
N SER A 3 5.21 -8.50 -14.63
CA SER A 3 6.19 -7.84 -15.50
C SER A 3 5.45 -6.97 -16.51
N ILE A 4 5.81 -5.71 -16.56
CA ILE A 4 5.30 -4.71 -17.49
C ILE A 4 6.42 -4.41 -18.48
N ASP A 5 6.19 -4.63 -19.78
CA ASP A 5 7.19 -4.53 -20.82
C ASP A 5 6.80 -3.48 -21.86
N ASN A 6 7.51 -2.33 -21.88
CA ASN A 6 7.35 -1.22 -22.82
C ASN A 6 5.89 -0.76 -23.01
N LEU A 7 5.12 -0.76 -21.92
CA LEU A 7 3.68 -0.51 -21.94
C LEU A 7 3.40 0.95 -22.25
N SER A 8 2.56 1.19 -23.26
CA SER A 8 2.18 2.55 -23.67
C SER A 8 0.68 2.68 -23.87
N LYS A 9 0.14 3.88 -23.61
CA LYS A 9 -1.24 4.25 -23.89
C LYS A 9 -1.32 5.62 -24.52
N GLN A 10 -2.02 5.67 -25.66
CA GLN A 10 -2.36 6.90 -26.38
C GLN A 10 -3.86 7.07 -26.47
N TYR A 11 -4.34 8.29 -26.31
CA TYR A 11 -5.70 8.71 -26.60
C TYR A 11 -5.64 9.85 -27.65
N GLY A 12 -6.02 9.51 -28.89
CA GLY A 12 -5.79 10.42 -30.01
C GLY A 12 -4.30 10.74 -30.18
N SER A 13 -3.94 12.02 -30.13
CA SER A 13 -2.54 12.48 -30.22
C SER A 13 -1.82 12.54 -28.86
N THR A 14 -2.52 12.28 -27.75
CA THR A 14 -1.94 12.43 -26.39
C THR A 14 -1.43 11.09 -25.90
N THR A 15 -0.14 11.00 -25.58
CA THR A 15 0.47 9.86 -24.90
C THR A 15 0.32 10.03 -23.39
N VAL A 16 -0.47 9.16 -22.75
CA VAL A 16 -0.73 9.20 -21.29
C VAL A 16 0.23 8.28 -20.53
N VAL A 17 0.64 7.16 -21.11
CA VAL A 17 1.68 6.27 -20.60
C VAL A 17 2.64 6.00 -21.74
N ASP A 18 3.94 6.17 -21.51
CA ASP A 18 4.99 6.10 -22.53
C ASP A 18 6.07 5.09 -22.14
N ARG A 19 6.05 3.92 -22.76
CA ARG A 19 7.05 2.84 -22.67
C ARG A 19 7.47 2.48 -21.25
N VAL A 20 6.48 2.34 -20.36
CA VAL A 20 6.74 1.94 -18.98
C VAL A 20 7.13 0.47 -18.91
N SER A 21 8.26 0.20 -18.23
CA SER A 21 8.71 -1.15 -17.90
C SER A 21 8.96 -1.25 -16.39
N LEU A 22 8.36 -2.26 -15.73
CA LEU A 22 8.46 -2.50 -14.30
C LEU A 22 8.38 -4.00 -14.01
N ASP A 23 9.21 -4.49 -13.09
CA ASP A 23 9.12 -5.83 -12.54
C ASP A 23 8.70 -5.77 -11.07
N ILE A 24 7.48 -6.24 -10.79
CA ILE A 24 6.87 -6.23 -9.46
C ILE A 24 7.05 -7.61 -8.83
N GLU A 25 7.72 -7.63 -7.70
CA GLU A 25 8.03 -8.86 -6.97
C GLU A 25 6.76 -9.49 -6.36
N ARG A 26 6.77 -10.82 -6.20
CA ARG A 26 5.68 -11.54 -5.53
C ARG A 26 5.63 -11.17 -4.04
N ASN A 27 4.43 -11.14 -3.47
CA ASN A 27 4.20 -10.88 -2.04
C ASN A 27 4.82 -9.56 -1.55
N SER A 28 4.89 -8.56 -2.42
CA SER A 28 5.40 -7.22 -2.11
C SER A 28 4.31 -6.17 -2.31
N ILE A 29 4.55 -4.98 -1.77
CA ILE A 29 3.76 -3.79 -2.07
C ILE A 29 4.59 -2.88 -2.97
N THR A 30 4.14 -2.67 -4.21
CA THR A 30 4.68 -1.65 -5.09
C THR A 30 3.74 -0.44 -5.10
N VAL A 31 4.27 0.72 -4.78
CA VAL A 31 3.51 1.97 -4.84
C VAL A 31 3.92 2.79 -6.06
N ILE A 32 2.94 3.21 -6.84
CA ILE A 32 3.13 4.10 -7.98
C ILE A 32 2.70 5.51 -7.54
N VAL A 33 3.65 6.44 -7.48
CA VAL A 33 3.42 7.81 -6.99
C VAL A 33 3.76 8.83 -8.06
N GLY A 34 3.15 10.00 -8.00
CA GLY A 34 3.40 11.11 -8.93
C GLY A 34 2.28 12.13 -8.92
N THR A 35 2.47 13.24 -9.61
CA THR A 35 1.46 14.32 -9.70
C THR A 35 0.18 13.87 -10.39
N SER A 36 -0.91 14.62 -10.19
CA SER A 36 -2.15 14.39 -10.93
C SER A 36 -1.89 14.45 -12.45
N GLY A 37 -2.53 13.55 -13.19
CA GLY A 37 -2.33 13.46 -14.65
C GLY A 37 -1.03 12.79 -15.11
N SER A 38 -0.18 12.26 -14.21
CA SER A 38 1.06 11.57 -14.62
C SER A 38 0.87 10.19 -15.25
N GLY A 39 -0.37 9.65 -15.32
CA GLY A 39 -0.69 8.37 -15.96
C GLY A 39 -0.85 7.18 -15.01
N LYS A 40 -0.72 7.35 -13.70
CA LYS A 40 -0.75 6.28 -12.68
C LYS A 40 -1.99 5.39 -12.75
N SER A 41 -3.18 5.99 -12.66
CA SER A 41 -4.45 5.23 -12.71
C SER A 41 -4.66 4.55 -14.07
N THR A 42 -4.15 5.15 -15.15
CA THR A 42 -4.17 4.53 -16.48
C THR A 42 -3.27 3.29 -16.51
N LEU A 43 -2.05 3.40 -15.97
CA LEU A 43 -1.12 2.27 -15.85
C LEU A 43 -1.74 1.15 -15.02
N LEU A 44 -2.32 1.47 -13.85
CA LEU A 44 -3.01 0.50 -12.99
C LEU A 44 -4.15 -0.21 -13.74
N ARG A 45 -4.96 0.55 -14.49
CA ARG A 45 -6.10 0.02 -15.27
C ARG A 45 -5.66 -0.81 -16.47
N MET A 46 -4.46 -0.64 -16.98
CA MET A 46 -3.90 -1.50 -18.03
C MET A 46 -3.48 -2.87 -17.47
N ILE A 47 -3.03 -2.96 -16.22
CA ILE A 47 -2.65 -4.24 -15.59
C ILE A 47 -3.84 -5.21 -15.55
N ASN A 48 -5.06 -4.73 -15.25
CA ASN A 48 -6.28 -5.55 -15.25
C ASN A 48 -7.12 -5.43 -16.53
N ARG A 49 -6.56 -4.83 -17.57
CA ARG A 49 -7.20 -4.62 -18.88
C ARG A 49 -8.57 -3.94 -18.80
N LEU A 50 -8.77 -3.02 -17.83
CA LEU A 50 -9.87 -2.04 -17.90
C LEU A 50 -9.60 -0.99 -18.98
N VAL A 51 -8.32 -0.78 -19.28
CA VAL A 51 -7.84 0.02 -20.40
C VAL A 51 -6.90 -0.87 -21.21
N GLU A 52 -7.19 -1.07 -22.50
CA GLU A 52 -6.29 -1.80 -23.37
C GLU A 52 -5.07 -0.93 -23.71
N PRO A 53 -3.84 -1.46 -23.61
CA PRO A 53 -2.64 -0.75 -24.02
C PRO A 53 -2.64 -0.46 -25.53
N SER A 54 -1.94 0.59 -25.94
CA SER A 54 -1.70 0.88 -27.36
C SER A 54 -0.50 0.10 -27.90
N SER A 55 0.46 -0.21 -27.02
CA SER A 55 1.61 -1.09 -27.30
C SER A 55 2.21 -1.62 -26.00
N GLY A 56 3.11 -2.59 -26.12
CA GLY A 56 3.69 -3.30 -24.97
C GLY A 56 2.75 -4.36 -24.42
N ARG A 57 3.14 -4.97 -23.31
CA ARG A 57 2.39 -6.09 -22.70
C ARG A 57 2.54 -6.10 -21.18
N VAL A 58 1.61 -6.81 -20.54
CA VAL A 58 1.65 -7.12 -19.12
C VAL A 58 1.65 -8.63 -18.95
N LEU A 59 2.63 -9.14 -18.21
CA LEU A 59 2.72 -10.56 -17.85
C LEU A 59 2.40 -10.72 -16.37
N ILE A 60 1.56 -11.70 -16.02
CA ILE A 60 1.32 -12.12 -14.64
C ILE A 60 1.74 -13.59 -14.53
N ASP A 61 2.71 -13.86 -13.68
CA ASP A 61 3.35 -15.19 -13.55
C ASP A 61 3.85 -15.76 -14.90
N GLY A 62 4.41 -14.89 -15.74
CA GLY A 62 4.93 -15.24 -17.06
C GLY A 62 3.86 -15.37 -18.15
N ASN A 63 2.58 -15.29 -17.82
CA ASN A 63 1.49 -15.38 -18.78
C ASN A 63 1.05 -14.00 -19.26
N ASP A 64 0.98 -13.79 -20.56
CA ASP A 64 0.51 -12.55 -21.14
C ASP A 64 -0.99 -12.37 -20.84
N THR A 65 -1.33 -11.24 -20.23
CA THR A 65 -2.73 -10.92 -19.89
C THR A 65 -3.62 -10.75 -21.12
N ALA A 66 -3.05 -10.46 -22.30
CA ALA A 66 -3.79 -10.38 -23.55
C ALA A 66 -4.22 -11.76 -24.08
N GLY A 67 -3.57 -12.84 -23.65
CA GLY A 67 -3.84 -14.21 -24.09
C GLY A 67 -5.13 -14.82 -23.54
N GLU A 68 -5.82 -14.16 -22.61
CA GLU A 68 -7.08 -14.64 -22.02
C GLU A 68 -8.20 -13.60 -22.11
N PRO A 69 -9.48 -14.01 -22.04
CA PRO A 69 -10.60 -13.08 -21.96
C PRO A 69 -10.49 -12.16 -20.72
N ALA A 70 -10.63 -10.85 -20.93
CA ALA A 70 -10.44 -9.84 -19.88
C ALA A 70 -11.33 -10.05 -18.64
N HIS A 71 -12.53 -10.62 -18.79
CA HIS A 71 -13.40 -10.91 -17.66
C HIS A 71 -12.89 -12.07 -16.79
N LEU A 72 -12.15 -13.03 -17.34
CA LEU A 72 -11.51 -14.12 -16.58
C LEU A 72 -10.29 -13.58 -15.82
N LEU A 73 -9.45 -12.79 -16.49
CA LEU A 73 -8.33 -12.09 -15.83
C LEU A 73 -8.81 -11.30 -14.61
N ARG A 74 -9.86 -10.47 -14.77
CA ARG A 74 -10.39 -9.60 -13.70
C ARG A 74 -10.99 -10.37 -12.52
N ARG A 75 -11.42 -11.62 -12.70
CA ARG A 75 -11.88 -12.45 -11.57
C ARG A 75 -10.74 -12.95 -10.68
N ARG A 76 -9.51 -12.95 -11.20
CA ARG A 76 -8.29 -13.39 -10.48
C ARG A 76 -7.49 -12.23 -9.89
N ILE A 77 -7.86 -10.99 -10.23
CA ILE A 77 -7.24 -9.76 -9.73
C ILE A 77 -8.23 -9.05 -8.82
N GLY A 78 -7.83 -8.78 -7.57
CA GLY A 78 -8.57 -7.89 -6.70
C GLY A 78 -8.40 -6.44 -7.17
N TYR A 79 -9.49 -5.67 -7.19
CA TYR A 79 -9.42 -4.27 -7.56
C TYR A 79 -10.24 -3.40 -6.62
N ALA A 80 -9.54 -2.57 -5.85
CA ALA A 80 -10.13 -1.54 -5.00
C ALA A 80 -10.07 -0.20 -5.76
N ILE A 81 -11.23 0.24 -6.25
CA ILE A 81 -11.37 1.47 -7.03
C ILE A 81 -11.46 2.69 -6.13
N GLN A 82 -11.07 3.84 -6.64
CA GLN A 82 -11.30 5.14 -6.01
C GLN A 82 -12.79 5.33 -5.68
N GLY A 83 -13.10 5.83 -4.46
CA GLY A 83 -14.47 6.10 -4.04
C GLY A 83 -15.30 4.85 -3.65
N ASN A 84 -14.65 3.81 -3.15
CA ASN A 84 -15.22 2.57 -2.58
C ASN A 84 -15.98 1.66 -3.58
N GLY A 85 -16.70 2.19 -4.57
CA GLY A 85 -17.39 1.48 -5.65
C GLY A 85 -18.30 0.34 -5.21
N LEU A 86 -18.85 0.40 -4.00
CA LEU A 86 -19.79 -0.61 -3.49
C LEU A 86 -21.12 -0.54 -4.24
N PHE A 87 -21.73 -1.69 -4.44
CA PHE A 87 -23.07 -1.76 -5.01
C PHE A 87 -24.10 -1.25 -3.99
N PRO A 88 -24.74 -0.11 -4.22
CA PRO A 88 -25.59 0.54 -3.21
C PRO A 88 -26.85 -0.26 -2.84
N HIS A 89 -27.30 -1.13 -3.73
CA HIS A 89 -28.47 -1.99 -3.59
C HIS A 89 -28.15 -3.38 -3.02
N ARG A 90 -26.88 -3.62 -2.63
CA ARG A 90 -26.44 -4.88 -2.02
C ARG A 90 -25.97 -4.64 -0.60
N THR A 91 -26.20 -5.62 0.25
CA THR A 91 -25.65 -5.62 1.62
C THR A 91 -24.11 -5.73 1.58
N VAL A 92 -23.49 -5.51 2.73
CA VAL A 92 -22.04 -5.69 2.93
C VAL A 92 -21.64 -7.12 2.58
N ALA A 93 -22.36 -8.12 3.09
CA ALA A 93 -22.09 -9.52 2.79
C ALA A 93 -22.18 -9.82 1.29
N GLU A 94 -23.21 -9.32 0.62
CA GLU A 94 -23.42 -9.49 -0.82
C GLU A 94 -22.34 -8.76 -1.67
N ASN A 95 -21.91 -7.58 -1.22
CA ASN A 95 -20.80 -6.88 -1.84
C ASN A 95 -19.52 -7.72 -1.78
N ILE A 96 -19.14 -8.22 -0.61
CA ILE A 96 -17.95 -9.06 -0.42
C ILE A 96 -18.08 -10.36 -1.24
N ALA A 97 -19.22 -11.02 -1.22
CA ALA A 97 -19.46 -12.28 -1.92
C ALA A 97 -19.54 -12.17 -3.46
N THR A 98 -19.45 -10.97 -4.03
CA THR A 98 -19.70 -10.74 -5.46
C THR A 98 -18.80 -11.59 -6.38
N VAL A 99 -17.48 -11.50 -6.22
CA VAL A 99 -16.54 -12.24 -7.09
C VAL A 99 -16.50 -13.73 -6.77
N PRO A 100 -16.44 -14.18 -5.50
CA PRO A 100 -16.54 -15.59 -5.17
C PRO A 100 -17.80 -16.27 -5.74
N ARG A 101 -18.96 -15.59 -5.73
CA ARG A 101 -20.19 -16.11 -6.34
C ARG A 101 -20.08 -16.26 -7.87
N LEU A 102 -19.42 -15.30 -8.54
CA LEU A 102 -19.12 -15.41 -9.98
C LEU A 102 -18.14 -16.56 -10.31
N LEU A 103 -17.34 -16.98 -9.34
CA LEU A 103 -16.44 -18.13 -9.43
C LEU A 103 -17.13 -19.46 -9.09
N GLY A 104 -18.42 -19.45 -8.73
CA GLY A 104 -19.20 -20.65 -8.42
C GLY A 104 -18.89 -21.25 -7.04
N TRP A 105 -18.40 -20.46 -6.08
CA TRP A 105 -18.20 -20.96 -4.72
C TRP A 105 -19.57 -21.33 -4.10
N ASP A 106 -19.58 -22.43 -3.34
CA ASP A 106 -20.75 -22.84 -2.59
C ASP A 106 -21.09 -21.87 -1.45
N ASP A 107 -22.34 -21.87 -1.00
CA ASP A 107 -22.84 -20.94 0.01
C ASP A 107 -22.12 -21.08 1.35
N THR A 108 -21.64 -22.28 1.72
CA THR A 108 -20.95 -22.53 2.98
C THR A 108 -19.58 -21.83 2.96
N ARG A 109 -18.80 -22.01 1.89
CA ARG A 109 -17.52 -21.36 1.68
C ARG A 109 -17.70 -19.83 1.57
N LEU A 110 -18.73 -19.37 0.86
CA LEU A 110 -19.06 -17.94 0.74
C LEU A 110 -19.30 -17.31 2.10
N ARG A 111 -20.17 -17.90 2.92
CA ARG A 111 -20.47 -17.39 4.27
C ARG A 111 -19.23 -17.36 5.15
N ALA A 112 -18.48 -18.46 5.20
CA ALA A 112 -17.24 -18.53 5.98
C ALA A 112 -16.24 -17.44 5.56
N ARG A 113 -16.07 -17.21 4.26
CA ARG A 113 -15.16 -16.18 3.74
C ARG A 113 -15.62 -14.78 4.08
N VAL A 114 -16.91 -14.46 3.96
CA VAL A 114 -17.48 -13.16 4.35
C VAL A 114 -17.24 -12.88 5.84
N LEU A 115 -17.57 -13.85 6.71
CA LEU A 115 -17.33 -13.72 8.16
C LEU A 115 -15.86 -13.51 8.49
N GLN A 116 -14.97 -14.30 7.88
CA GLN A 116 -13.53 -14.17 8.04
C GLN A 116 -13.04 -12.76 7.69
N LEU A 117 -13.45 -12.23 6.52
CA LEU A 117 -13.03 -10.92 6.07
C LEU A 117 -13.59 -9.80 6.95
N LEU A 118 -14.87 -9.85 7.31
CA LEU A 118 -15.44 -8.87 8.23
C LEU A 118 -14.66 -8.82 9.55
N THR A 119 -14.33 -9.98 10.13
CA THR A 119 -13.52 -10.05 11.35
C THR A 119 -12.11 -9.47 11.15
N VAL A 120 -11.44 -9.82 10.04
CA VAL A 120 -10.10 -9.29 9.70
C VAL A 120 -10.11 -7.77 9.58
N PHE A 121 -11.18 -7.21 8.97
CA PHE A 121 -11.34 -5.77 8.80
C PHE A 121 -11.98 -5.08 10.02
N GLN A 122 -12.07 -5.76 11.16
CA GLN A 122 -12.62 -5.22 12.43
C GLN A 122 -14.05 -4.66 12.25
N LEU A 123 -14.85 -5.36 11.46
CA LEU A 123 -16.28 -5.14 11.30
C LEU A 123 -17.02 -6.33 11.91
N ASP A 124 -17.75 -6.13 13.01
CA ASP A 124 -18.52 -7.23 13.62
C ASP A 124 -19.50 -7.83 12.61
N PRO A 125 -19.34 -9.12 12.24
CA PRO A 125 -20.22 -9.75 11.26
C PRO A 125 -21.71 -9.69 11.63
N ALA A 126 -22.04 -9.80 12.92
CA ALA A 126 -23.43 -9.75 13.38
C ALA A 126 -24.08 -8.38 13.15
N GLU A 127 -23.29 -7.32 13.27
CA GLU A 127 -23.75 -5.96 13.08
C GLU A 127 -23.70 -5.53 11.59
N PHE A 128 -22.61 -5.87 10.87
CA PHE A 128 -22.30 -5.24 9.59
C PHE A 128 -22.72 -6.06 8.37
N ALA A 129 -22.84 -7.39 8.44
CA ALA A 129 -23.09 -8.21 7.26
C ALA A 129 -24.38 -7.84 6.51
N GLY A 130 -25.44 -7.47 7.25
CA GLY A 130 -26.73 -7.09 6.70
C GLY A 130 -26.89 -5.61 6.34
N LYS A 131 -25.94 -4.75 6.71
CA LYS A 131 -26.01 -3.30 6.39
C LYS A 131 -25.80 -3.03 4.91
N PHE A 132 -26.38 -1.92 4.45
CA PHE A 132 -26.14 -1.38 3.11
C PHE A 132 -25.05 -0.30 3.15
N PRO A 133 -24.38 -0.01 2.01
CA PRO A 133 -23.31 0.99 1.96
C PRO A 133 -23.65 2.35 2.55
N HIS A 134 -24.84 2.85 2.35
CA HIS A 134 -25.29 4.15 2.89
C HIS A 134 -25.41 4.19 4.42
N GLN A 135 -25.39 3.04 5.09
CA GLN A 135 -25.42 2.91 6.55
C GLN A 135 -24.02 2.85 7.18
N LEU A 136 -22.97 2.96 6.35
CA LEU A 136 -21.56 2.85 6.75
C LEU A 136 -20.88 4.21 6.72
N SER A 137 -19.94 4.45 7.64
CA SER A 137 -18.99 5.55 7.51
C SER A 137 -18.07 5.37 6.30
N GLY A 138 -17.43 6.43 5.81
CA GLY A 138 -16.49 6.35 4.68
C GLY A 138 -15.37 5.33 4.90
N GLY A 139 -14.79 5.29 6.11
CA GLY A 139 -13.77 4.29 6.46
C GLY A 139 -14.29 2.85 6.49
N GLN A 140 -15.52 2.63 6.95
CA GLN A 140 -16.16 1.31 6.92
C GLN A 140 -16.46 0.88 5.48
N GLN A 141 -16.97 1.78 4.63
CA GLN A 141 -17.17 1.51 3.20
C GLN A 141 -15.86 1.11 2.52
N GLN A 142 -14.78 1.78 2.83
CA GLN A 142 -13.46 1.46 2.29
C GLN A 142 -12.99 0.08 2.71
N ARG A 143 -13.10 -0.28 4.00
CA ARG A 143 -12.76 -1.63 4.49
C ARG A 143 -13.58 -2.71 3.78
N VAL A 144 -14.87 -2.48 3.57
CA VAL A 144 -15.72 -3.39 2.79
C VAL A 144 -15.27 -3.47 1.33
N GLY A 145 -14.86 -2.36 0.71
CA GLY A 145 -14.32 -2.32 -0.64
C GLY A 145 -13.06 -3.16 -0.80
N VAL A 146 -12.13 -3.06 0.16
CA VAL A 146 -10.90 -3.88 0.17
C VAL A 146 -11.23 -5.34 0.48
N ALA A 147 -12.13 -5.62 1.44
CA ALA A 147 -12.62 -6.97 1.73
C ALA A 147 -13.22 -7.64 0.49
N ARG A 148 -14.04 -6.92 -0.29
CA ARG A 148 -14.59 -7.39 -1.56
C ARG A 148 -13.49 -7.73 -2.57
N ALA A 149 -12.48 -6.87 -2.69
CA ALA A 149 -11.37 -7.09 -3.61
C ALA A 149 -10.54 -8.32 -3.25
N LEU A 150 -10.43 -8.67 -1.95
CA LEU A 150 -9.71 -9.82 -1.42
C LEU A 150 -10.56 -11.11 -1.32
N ALA A 151 -11.87 -11.00 -1.55
CA ALA A 151 -12.81 -12.10 -1.25
C ALA A 151 -12.51 -13.38 -2.03
N ALA A 152 -12.11 -13.25 -3.28
CA ALA A 152 -11.78 -14.38 -4.18
C ALA A 152 -10.33 -14.90 -4.00
N GLU A 153 -9.62 -14.51 -2.94
CA GLU A 153 -8.23 -14.91 -2.68
C GLU A 153 -7.27 -14.58 -3.84
N PRO A 154 -7.29 -13.34 -4.36
CA PRO A 154 -6.48 -12.99 -5.51
C PRO A 154 -4.99 -12.96 -5.16
N ALA A 155 -4.14 -13.43 -6.09
CA ALA A 155 -2.69 -13.29 -5.97
C ALA A 155 -2.21 -11.83 -6.15
N VAL A 156 -3.00 -11.01 -6.83
CA VAL A 156 -2.74 -9.59 -7.13
C VAL A 156 -3.89 -8.73 -6.64
N LEU A 157 -3.57 -7.67 -5.90
CA LEU A 157 -4.51 -6.62 -5.50
C LEU A 157 -4.06 -5.27 -6.07
N LEU A 158 -4.90 -4.65 -6.85
CA LEU A 158 -4.70 -3.31 -7.38
C LEU A 158 -5.54 -2.31 -6.61
N MET A 159 -4.96 -1.15 -6.25
CA MET A 159 -5.63 -0.14 -5.44
C MET A 159 -5.40 1.26 -6.05
N ASP A 160 -6.47 1.95 -6.40
CA ASP A 160 -6.43 3.30 -7.00
C ASP A 160 -6.82 4.34 -5.93
N GLU A 161 -5.83 5.06 -5.37
CA GLU A 161 -5.96 6.07 -4.30
C GLU A 161 -6.82 5.60 -3.11
N PRO A 162 -6.52 4.45 -2.48
CA PRO A 162 -7.43 3.82 -1.52
C PRO A 162 -7.64 4.64 -0.25
N PHE A 163 -6.75 5.56 0.10
CA PHE A 163 -6.82 6.31 1.36
C PHE A 163 -7.12 7.81 1.19
N GLY A 164 -7.31 8.28 -0.06
CA GLY A 164 -7.44 9.70 -0.38
C GLY A 164 -8.63 10.43 0.28
N ALA A 165 -9.70 9.70 0.59
CA ALA A 165 -10.92 10.25 1.18
C ALA A 165 -11.00 10.11 2.71
N LEU A 166 -9.95 9.58 3.38
CA LEU A 166 -9.93 9.34 4.82
C LEU A 166 -9.30 10.50 5.58
N ASP A 167 -9.82 10.78 6.76
CA ASP A 167 -9.14 11.65 7.72
C ASP A 167 -7.79 11.04 8.20
N PRO A 168 -6.86 11.85 8.73
CA PRO A 168 -5.51 11.38 9.05
C PRO A 168 -5.46 10.19 10.04
N ILE A 169 -6.34 10.16 11.03
CA ILE A 169 -6.35 9.10 12.08
C ILE A 169 -6.83 7.78 11.48
N ILE A 170 -7.95 7.83 10.76
CA ILE A 170 -8.53 6.66 10.09
C ILE A 170 -7.59 6.15 8.99
N ARG A 171 -6.93 7.08 8.25
CA ARG A 171 -5.95 6.76 7.21
C ARG A 171 -4.78 5.96 7.78
N ALA A 172 -4.16 6.44 8.87
CA ALA A 172 -3.03 5.76 9.50
C ALA A 172 -3.40 4.32 9.89
N LYS A 173 -4.56 4.14 10.53
CA LYS A 173 -5.06 2.81 10.89
C LYS A 173 -5.34 1.93 9.67
N ALA A 174 -5.94 2.46 8.62
CA ALA A 174 -6.23 1.69 7.40
C ALA A 174 -4.95 1.26 6.67
N GLN A 175 -3.88 2.05 6.75
CA GLN A 175 -2.56 1.69 6.22
C GLN A 175 -1.93 0.55 7.03
N ASP A 176 -2.01 0.57 8.36
CA ASP A 176 -1.54 -0.53 9.21
C ASP A 176 -2.34 -1.81 8.94
N ASP A 177 -3.66 -1.71 8.89
CA ASP A 177 -4.55 -2.82 8.53
C ASP A 177 -4.15 -3.43 7.15
N LEU A 178 -3.77 -2.59 6.16
CA LEU A 178 -3.32 -3.07 4.84
C LEU A 178 -2.01 -3.85 4.92
N LEU A 179 -1.03 -3.37 5.71
CA LEU A 179 0.24 -4.08 5.91
C LEU A 179 0.01 -5.45 6.56
N ASP A 180 -0.86 -5.53 7.56
CA ASP A 180 -1.19 -6.79 8.25
C ASP A 180 -1.92 -7.76 7.31
N ILE A 181 -2.84 -7.27 6.50
CA ILE A 181 -3.56 -8.03 5.47
C ILE A 181 -2.59 -8.57 4.43
N GLN A 182 -1.67 -7.73 3.95
CA GLN A 182 -0.67 -8.14 2.96
C GLN A 182 0.21 -9.27 3.51
N ARG A 183 0.69 -9.16 4.76
CA ARG A 183 1.47 -10.22 5.42
C ARG A 183 0.66 -11.50 5.58
N ARG A 184 -0.59 -11.39 6.04
CA ARG A 184 -1.47 -12.54 6.33
C ARG A 184 -1.85 -13.32 5.08
N PHE A 185 -2.11 -12.65 3.97
CA PHE A 185 -2.57 -13.27 2.73
C PHE A 185 -1.47 -13.44 1.69
N ALA A 186 -0.26 -12.96 1.97
CA ALA A 186 0.89 -12.96 1.04
C ALA A 186 0.51 -12.45 -0.36
N THR A 187 -0.35 -11.41 -0.42
CA THR A 187 -0.87 -10.85 -1.67
C THR A 187 0.14 -9.86 -2.26
N THR A 188 0.32 -9.87 -3.56
CA THR A 188 1.09 -8.85 -4.28
C THR A 188 0.20 -7.62 -4.50
N ILE A 189 0.60 -6.46 -3.98
CA ILE A 189 -0.20 -5.23 -4.03
C ILE A 189 0.46 -4.23 -4.96
N VAL A 190 -0.33 -3.64 -5.86
CA VAL A 190 0.05 -2.45 -6.63
C VAL A 190 -0.89 -1.32 -6.24
N LEU A 191 -0.34 -0.29 -5.62
CA LEU A 191 -1.09 0.84 -5.08
C LEU A 191 -0.71 2.12 -5.79
N VAL A 192 -1.69 2.91 -6.19
CA VAL A 192 -1.49 4.26 -6.74
C VAL A 192 -1.85 5.30 -5.68
N THR A 193 -0.99 6.28 -5.51
CA THR A 193 -1.23 7.44 -4.64
C THR A 193 -0.54 8.70 -5.19
N HIS A 194 -0.89 9.85 -4.66
CA HIS A 194 -0.15 11.10 -4.86
C HIS A 194 0.64 11.52 -3.60
N ASP A 195 0.55 10.75 -2.52
CA ASP A 195 1.18 11.02 -1.23
C ASP A 195 2.49 10.23 -1.09
N MET A 196 3.62 10.94 -0.94
CA MET A 196 4.94 10.32 -0.78
C MET A 196 5.14 9.66 0.57
N ASP A 197 4.51 10.18 1.63
CA ASP A 197 4.64 9.59 2.97
C ASP A 197 3.90 8.26 3.03
N GLU A 198 2.75 8.17 2.36
CA GLU A 198 2.03 6.92 2.13
C GLU A 198 2.88 5.93 1.33
N ALA A 199 3.51 6.40 0.23
CA ALA A 199 4.35 5.56 -0.61
C ALA A 199 5.55 4.99 0.16
N PHE A 200 6.18 5.79 1.02
CA PHE A 200 7.32 5.34 1.82
C PHE A 200 6.92 4.42 2.98
N ARG A 201 5.74 4.65 3.57
CA ARG A 201 5.23 3.80 4.65
C ARG A 201 4.85 2.39 4.17
N LEU A 202 4.22 2.31 3.01
CA LEU A 202 3.62 1.06 2.52
C LEU A 202 4.51 0.31 1.54
N GLY A 203 5.26 1.03 0.70
CA GLY A 203 5.94 0.45 -0.45
C GLY A 203 7.24 -0.28 -0.08
N SER A 204 7.32 -1.57 -0.43
CA SER A 204 8.62 -2.26 -0.52
C SER A 204 9.48 -1.65 -1.63
N ARG A 205 8.82 -1.25 -2.73
CA ARG A 205 9.37 -0.45 -3.83
C ARG A 205 8.40 0.64 -4.24
N VAL A 206 8.94 1.75 -4.70
CA VAL A 206 8.15 2.91 -5.14
C VAL A 206 8.57 3.31 -6.55
N ALA A 207 7.59 3.40 -7.46
CA ALA A 207 7.75 3.91 -8.80
C ALA A 207 7.31 5.38 -8.85
N VAL A 208 8.24 6.29 -9.07
CA VAL A 208 7.95 7.71 -9.24
C VAL A 208 7.63 7.98 -10.70
N MET A 209 6.41 8.45 -10.94
CA MET A 209 5.86 8.64 -12.29
C MET A 209 5.63 10.12 -12.61
N SER A 210 6.10 10.55 -13.78
CA SER A 210 5.88 11.90 -14.30
C SER A 210 5.67 11.86 -15.82
N ARG A 211 4.70 12.63 -16.31
CA ARG A 211 4.41 12.77 -17.75
C ARG A 211 4.36 11.44 -18.52
N GLY A 212 3.69 10.46 -17.95
CA GLY A 212 3.53 9.14 -18.55
C GLY A 212 4.70 8.18 -18.41
N ARG A 213 5.82 8.59 -17.81
CA ARG A 213 7.04 7.78 -17.66
C ARG A 213 7.34 7.48 -16.21
N VAL A 214 7.96 6.33 -15.94
CA VAL A 214 8.59 6.02 -14.67
C VAL A 214 10.00 6.60 -14.69
N LEU A 215 10.26 7.55 -13.80
CA LEU A 215 11.57 8.22 -13.68
C LEU A 215 12.55 7.40 -12.82
N GLN A 216 12.01 6.75 -11.77
CA GLN A 216 12.79 5.86 -10.91
C GLN A 216 11.86 4.83 -10.28
N TYR A 217 12.35 3.60 -10.14
CA TYR A 217 11.66 2.51 -9.43
C TYR A 217 12.64 1.83 -8.48
N ASP A 218 12.51 2.08 -7.20
CA ASP A 218 13.46 1.60 -6.21
C ASP A 218 12.84 1.50 -4.80
N ARG A 219 13.65 1.04 -3.84
CA ARG A 219 13.31 1.07 -2.42
C ARG A 219 13.21 2.53 -1.92
N PRO A 220 12.34 2.82 -0.94
CA PRO A 220 12.20 4.16 -0.36
C PRO A 220 13.53 4.83 0.00
N ALA A 221 14.42 4.11 0.68
CA ALA A 221 15.72 4.64 1.09
C ALA A 221 16.58 5.09 -0.10
N VAL A 222 16.56 4.36 -1.23
CA VAL A 222 17.32 4.71 -2.43
C VAL A 222 16.74 5.95 -3.11
N LEU A 223 15.41 6.07 -3.18
CA LEU A 223 14.75 7.28 -3.71
C LEU A 223 15.13 8.54 -2.93
N ILE A 224 15.29 8.42 -1.61
CA ILE A 224 15.67 9.53 -0.73
C ILE A 224 17.16 9.87 -0.86
N THR A 225 18.04 8.84 -0.91
CA THR A 225 19.49 9.04 -0.84
C THR A 225 20.13 9.23 -2.21
N ARG A 226 19.55 8.63 -3.27
CA ARG A 226 20.07 8.61 -4.65
C ARG A 226 18.98 8.86 -5.67
N PRO A 227 18.30 10.04 -5.63
CA PRO A 227 17.28 10.38 -6.61
C PRO A 227 17.90 10.45 -8.01
N ALA A 228 17.31 9.73 -8.98
CA ALA A 228 17.80 9.65 -10.34
C ALA A 228 17.47 10.90 -11.20
N ASP A 229 16.54 11.73 -10.72
CA ASP A 229 16.01 12.89 -11.45
C ASP A 229 15.68 14.03 -10.47
N PRO A 230 15.85 15.32 -10.83
CA PRO A 230 15.48 16.46 -10.00
C PRO A 230 14.02 16.42 -9.53
N PHE A 231 13.11 15.93 -10.35
CA PHE A 231 11.70 15.77 -9.97
C PHE A 231 11.53 14.73 -8.84
N VAL A 232 12.26 13.61 -8.90
CA VAL A 232 12.26 12.62 -7.82
C VAL A 232 12.78 13.25 -6.53
N SER A 233 13.89 14.00 -6.61
CA SER A 233 14.45 14.73 -5.47
C SER A 233 13.46 15.74 -4.88
N GLN A 234 12.70 16.45 -5.71
CA GLN A 234 11.66 17.38 -5.27
C GLN A 234 10.49 16.63 -4.60
N MET A 235 10.02 15.54 -5.18
CA MET A 235 8.95 14.71 -4.64
C MET A 235 9.31 14.09 -3.29
N THR A 236 10.58 13.67 -3.10
CA THR A 236 11.05 13.11 -1.83
C THR A 236 11.24 14.16 -0.73
N GLY A 237 11.19 15.46 -1.05
CA GLY A 237 11.26 16.55 -0.09
C GLY A 237 12.67 16.73 0.48
N LEU A 238 13.45 17.65 -0.10
CA LEU A 238 14.85 17.90 0.30
C LEU A 238 15.01 18.28 1.77
N ALA A 239 14.06 19.04 2.34
CA ALA A 239 14.12 19.51 3.72
C ALA A 239 13.90 18.36 4.73
N ASP A 240 13.05 17.39 4.39
CA ASP A 240 12.59 16.35 5.31
C ASP A 240 13.29 15.00 5.11
N ARG A 241 14.25 14.90 4.17
CA ARG A 241 14.87 13.62 3.77
C ARG A 241 15.46 12.83 4.94
N ALA A 242 16.11 13.50 5.90
CA ALA A 242 16.66 12.84 7.09
C ALA A 242 15.56 12.25 7.97
N MET A 243 14.47 13.00 8.19
CA MET A 243 13.31 12.55 8.97
C MET A 243 12.58 11.40 8.26
N ARG A 244 12.51 11.42 6.93
CA ARG A 244 11.96 10.33 6.13
C ARG A 244 12.82 9.07 6.20
N LEU A 245 14.16 9.19 6.17
CA LEU A 245 15.05 8.05 6.40
C LEU A 245 14.83 7.45 7.79
N LEU A 246 14.73 8.28 8.83
CA LEU A 246 14.45 7.82 10.18
C LEU A 246 13.09 7.14 10.32
N SER A 247 12.11 7.49 9.48
CA SER A 247 10.80 6.81 9.50
C SER A 247 10.81 5.43 8.84
N LEU A 248 11.88 5.07 8.09
CA LEU A 248 12.02 3.77 7.42
C LEU A 248 12.69 2.70 8.30
N THR A 249 13.31 3.10 9.42
CA THR A 249 14.02 2.19 10.33
C THR A 249 13.26 2.14 11.65
N THR A 250 13.06 0.92 12.16
CA THR A 250 12.41 0.75 13.48
C THR A 250 13.38 0.92 14.64
N ALA A 251 12.83 1.25 15.81
CA ALA A 251 13.62 1.36 17.04
C ALA A 251 14.33 0.05 17.39
N GLY A 252 13.68 -1.09 17.14
CA GLY A 252 14.25 -2.41 17.37
C GLY A 252 15.45 -2.74 16.49
N GLU A 253 15.50 -2.23 15.25
CA GLU A 253 16.63 -2.44 14.31
C GLU A 253 17.87 -1.65 14.70
N ALA A 254 17.71 -0.54 15.43
CA ALA A 254 18.79 0.38 15.78
C ALA A 254 19.14 0.39 17.30
N VAL A 255 18.48 -0.47 18.08
CA VAL A 255 18.68 -0.55 19.54
C VAL A 255 20.13 -0.91 19.88
N ILE A 256 20.68 -0.21 20.88
CA ILE A 256 22.00 -0.50 21.43
C ILE A 256 21.89 -1.06 22.85
N PRO A 257 22.81 -1.94 23.28
CA PRO A 257 22.79 -2.50 24.64
C PRO A 257 22.87 -1.42 25.72
N GLY A 258 22.20 -1.67 26.82
CA GLY A 258 22.27 -0.83 28.03
C GLY A 258 20.89 -0.41 28.53
N ALA A 259 20.85 -0.09 29.82
CA ALA A 259 19.65 0.48 30.44
C ALA A 259 19.44 1.94 29.98
N ALA A 260 18.21 2.36 29.82
CA ALA A 260 17.84 3.75 29.62
C ALA A 260 16.99 4.24 30.80
N GLY A 261 17.34 5.41 31.33
CA GLY A 261 16.41 6.21 32.11
C GLY A 261 15.68 7.13 31.13
N GLY A 262 14.36 7.22 31.21
CA GLY A 262 13.61 8.12 30.35
C GLY A 262 12.37 7.49 29.72
N PRO A 263 11.85 8.05 28.62
CA PRO A 263 10.65 7.53 27.97
C PRO A 263 10.87 6.13 27.40
N VAL A 264 9.77 5.39 27.30
CA VAL A 264 9.74 4.03 26.72
C VAL A 264 9.11 4.10 25.35
N ILE A 265 9.69 3.39 24.38
CA ILE A 265 9.16 3.27 23.02
C ILE A 265 9.13 1.81 22.61
N ALA A 266 8.11 1.43 21.84
CA ALA A 266 8.01 0.08 21.28
C ALA A 266 9.09 -0.16 20.21
N ALA A 267 9.61 -1.38 20.13
CA ALA A 267 10.58 -1.77 19.09
C ALA A 267 10.05 -1.60 17.65
N SER A 268 8.73 -1.65 17.48
CA SER A 268 8.06 -1.43 16.20
C SER A 268 7.92 0.05 15.80
N ALA A 269 8.12 0.98 16.73
CA ALA A 269 8.06 2.42 16.44
C ALA A 269 9.24 2.85 15.56
N SER A 270 9.07 3.93 14.78
CA SER A 270 10.15 4.43 13.94
C SER A 270 11.22 5.19 14.72
N LEU A 271 12.43 5.31 14.16
CA LEU A 271 13.46 6.18 14.73
C LEU A 271 13.05 7.65 14.72
N ARG A 272 12.17 8.07 13.81
CA ARG A 272 11.58 9.40 13.82
C ARG A 272 10.72 9.63 15.07
N ASP A 273 9.90 8.65 15.45
CA ASP A 273 9.06 8.73 16.64
C ASP A 273 9.94 8.74 17.90
N ALA A 274 10.99 7.90 17.94
CA ALA A 274 11.97 7.89 19.03
C ALA A 274 12.66 9.24 19.18
N LEU A 275 13.08 9.87 18.09
CA LEU A 275 13.68 11.21 18.10
C LEU A 275 12.69 12.27 18.60
N SER A 276 11.44 12.19 18.16
CA SER A 276 10.37 13.10 18.58
C SER A 276 10.15 13.03 20.11
N GLU A 277 10.08 11.83 20.68
CA GLU A 277 9.95 11.63 22.13
C GLU A 277 11.16 12.18 22.92
N LEU A 278 12.38 11.94 22.41
CA LEU A 278 13.60 12.49 23.02
C LEU A 278 13.59 14.01 23.07
N VAL A 279 13.29 14.65 21.94
CA VAL A 279 13.24 16.11 21.84
C VAL A 279 12.13 16.69 22.71
N TRP A 280 10.93 16.10 22.65
CA TRP A 280 9.76 16.59 23.39
C TRP A 280 9.96 16.53 24.90
N ARG A 281 10.62 15.48 25.39
CA ARG A 281 10.85 15.29 26.85
C ARG A 281 12.20 15.79 27.32
N GLY A 282 13.07 16.31 26.45
CA GLY A 282 14.42 16.72 26.78
C GLY A 282 15.27 15.58 27.36
N ALA A 283 15.03 14.35 26.91
CA ALA A 283 15.72 13.16 27.38
C ALA A 283 16.96 12.84 26.51
N GLU A 284 18.00 12.25 27.11
CA GLU A 284 19.21 11.84 26.38
C GLU A 284 19.09 10.48 25.74
N SER A 285 18.19 9.63 26.24
CA SER A 285 17.93 8.30 25.70
C SER A 285 16.49 7.85 25.93
N VAL A 286 16.00 6.93 25.09
CA VAL A 286 14.73 6.22 25.27
C VAL A 286 15.00 4.74 25.50
N ALA A 287 14.21 4.08 26.34
CA ALA A 287 14.19 2.65 26.49
C ALA A 287 13.38 2.02 25.37
N VAL A 288 13.90 0.97 24.73
CA VAL A 288 13.19 0.22 23.69
C VAL A 288 12.69 -1.07 24.31
N VAL A 289 11.38 -1.35 24.12
CA VAL A 289 10.74 -2.57 24.63
C VAL A 289 10.10 -3.37 23.50
N ASP A 290 10.01 -4.68 23.68
CA ASP A 290 9.29 -5.58 22.77
C ASP A 290 7.75 -5.47 22.94
N ALA A 291 7.01 -6.34 22.26
CA ALA A 291 5.55 -6.37 22.31
C ALA A 291 5.00 -6.76 23.71
N ASP A 292 5.78 -7.49 24.50
CA ASP A 292 5.43 -7.91 25.85
C ASP A 292 5.90 -6.93 26.95
N GLY A 293 6.56 -5.82 26.53
CA GLY A 293 7.09 -4.80 27.42
C GLY A 293 8.46 -5.14 28.01
N ALA A 294 9.13 -6.20 27.54
CA ALA A 294 10.46 -6.55 27.98
C ALA A 294 11.52 -5.61 27.38
N PRO A 295 12.51 -5.14 28.16
CA PRO A 295 13.51 -4.19 27.68
C PRO A 295 14.48 -4.87 26.70
N LEU A 296 14.62 -4.29 25.50
CA LEU A 296 15.59 -4.72 24.49
C LEU A 296 16.91 -3.94 24.57
N GLY A 297 16.88 -2.72 25.11
CA GLY A 297 18.02 -1.82 25.20
C GLY A 297 17.61 -0.36 25.15
N ARG A 298 18.48 0.49 24.60
CA ARG A 298 18.22 1.92 24.51
C ARG A 298 18.56 2.51 23.15
N LEU A 299 18.02 3.70 22.87
CA LEU A 299 18.42 4.56 21.76
C LEU A 299 18.85 5.92 22.30
N THR A 300 19.95 6.44 21.80
CA THR A 300 20.42 7.81 22.05
C THR A 300 20.20 8.68 20.81
N VAL A 301 20.20 10.01 20.99
CA VAL A 301 20.12 10.94 19.84
C VAL A 301 21.23 10.66 18.82
N ALA A 302 22.44 10.37 19.26
CA ALA A 302 23.58 10.07 18.37
C ALA A 302 23.35 8.79 17.55
N ALA A 303 22.83 7.72 18.18
CA ALA A 303 22.51 6.48 17.48
C ALA A 303 21.41 6.69 16.43
N ILE A 304 20.36 7.43 16.77
CA ILE A 304 19.27 7.75 15.84
C ILE A 304 19.78 8.58 14.66
N LEU A 305 20.54 9.66 14.90
CA LEU A 305 21.05 10.55 13.85
C LEU A 305 22.02 9.85 12.88
N ALA A 306 22.69 8.79 13.30
CA ALA A 306 23.52 7.98 12.41
C ALA A 306 22.70 7.34 11.27
N HIS A 307 21.45 6.95 11.54
CA HIS A 307 20.53 6.39 10.54
C HIS A 307 19.85 7.45 9.64
N GLY A 308 19.87 8.74 10.01
CA GLY A 308 19.36 9.84 9.21
C GLY A 308 20.31 10.33 8.11
N ARG A 309 21.45 9.66 7.89
CA ARG A 309 22.47 10.00 6.88
C ARG A 309 22.47 9.02 5.73
N PRO A 310 22.76 9.48 4.50
CA PRO A 310 23.01 8.55 3.39
C PRO A 310 24.24 7.68 3.71
N GLY A 311 24.06 6.35 3.63
CA GLY A 311 25.15 5.38 3.77
C GLY A 311 26.02 5.33 2.53
#